data_eb2a968775ff08fbd30fe06731e581a6
#
_entry.id   eb2a968775ff08fbd30fe06731e581a6
#
_cell.length_a   1.000
_cell.length_b   1.000
_cell.length_c   1.000
_cell.angle_alpha   90.00
_cell.angle_beta   90.00
_cell.angle_gamma   90.00
#
_symmetry.space_group_name_H-M   'P 1'
#
loop_
_entity.id
_entity.type
_entity.pdbx_description
1 polymer ?
#
loop_
_entity_poly.entity_id
_entity_poly.type
_entity_poly.pdbx_seq_one_letter_code
_entity_poly.pdbx_strand_id
1 'polypeptide(L)'
;MASMLALAGCGHSGPAAGADGIPVEAPKKDFTIGWSIYAGWMPWPYAQESGIVKKWADKYGISIKLVQVNDYVESVNQYTAGKLDGVVATSMDTLTIPAAGGKDTSVVILGDYSDGNDGVVLKNARSMADIKGRSVNLVELSVSQYLLARGLEKSGLKLSDVRLVNTGDADIVGAFASPQVNAVVTWNPQLSEVKKAAGATLVFDSHQIPNEILDVMAVSSATLKANPALGKALAGIWYETMAVMQKQDAAGKAARAQMAHDAGSTPDGYDAQLKTTHLYYTAADATRLARSTELMTVTDRVRQFAFAKGLFGPAATTVDAIGIGFPGGKTLGNPANVKLRYDPSFMQLAADGKL
;
A
#
# COMPACT_ATOMS: atom_id res chain seq x y z
N MET A 1 -9.28 -65.13 5.36
CA MET A 1 -10.12 -63.93 5.50
C MET A 1 -9.20 -62.73 5.52
N ALA A 2 -9.10 -62.01 4.39
CA ALA A 2 -8.25 -60.82 4.25
C ALA A 2 -9.17 -59.60 4.25
N SER A 3 -9.06 -58.76 5.30
CA SER A 3 -9.78 -57.48 5.39
C SER A 3 -9.04 -56.42 4.60
N MET A 4 -9.64 -55.90 3.54
CA MET A 4 -9.21 -54.69 2.87
C MET A 4 -9.67 -53.45 3.66
N LEU A 5 -8.73 -52.68 4.19
CA LEU A 5 -9.00 -51.32 4.68
C LEU A 5 -9.04 -50.39 3.46
N ALA A 6 -10.19 -49.79 3.21
CA ALA A 6 -10.35 -48.69 2.27
C ALA A 6 -9.88 -47.39 2.97
N LEU A 7 -8.77 -46.82 2.48
CA LEU A 7 -8.38 -45.44 2.83
C LEU A 7 -9.30 -44.46 2.10
N ALA A 8 -10.21 -43.83 2.85
CA ALA A 8 -10.96 -42.66 2.38
C ALA A 8 -10.01 -41.45 2.34
N GLY A 9 -9.54 -41.07 1.16
CA GLY A 9 -8.80 -39.86 0.94
C GLY A 9 -9.73 -38.65 1.14
N CYS A 10 -9.50 -37.86 2.20
CA CYS A 10 -10.10 -36.54 2.36
C CYS A 10 -9.46 -35.58 1.34
N GLY A 11 -10.06 -35.52 0.15
CA GLY A 11 -9.77 -34.47 -0.80
C GLY A 11 -10.25 -33.13 -0.21
N HIS A 12 -9.32 -32.25 0.17
CA HIS A 12 -9.64 -30.84 0.39
C HIS A 12 -9.99 -30.23 -0.96
N SER A 13 -11.26 -30.23 -1.31
CA SER A 13 -11.78 -29.39 -2.39
C SER A 13 -11.65 -27.93 -1.93
N GLY A 14 -10.73 -27.18 -2.52
CA GLY A 14 -10.66 -25.74 -2.35
C GLY A 14 -12.02 -25.10 -2.72
N PRO A 15 -12.31 -23.87 -2.24
CA PRO A 15 -13.58 -23.22 -2.51
C PRO A 15 -13.80 -23.12 -4.04
N ALA A 16 -15.02 -23.43 -4.48
CA ALA A 16 -15.39 -23.33 -5.89
C ALA A 16 -15.15 -21.91 -6.39
N ALA A 17 -14.49 -21.77 -7.56
CA ALA A 17 -14.31 -20.47 -8.19
C ALA A 17 -15.54 -20.08 -9.02
N GLY A 18 -15.91 -18.81 -9.01
CA GLY A 18 -16.91 -18.26 -9.92
C GLY A 18 -16.41 -18.23 -11.38
N ALA A 19 -17.26 -17.87 -12.32
CA ALA A 19 -16.93 -17.79 -13.76
C ALA A 19 -15.77 -16.80 -14.06
N ASP A 20 -15.48 -15.87 -13.16
CA ASP A 20 -14.40 -14.89 -13.21
C ASP A 20 -13.11 -15.36 -12.50
N GLY A 21 -13.06 -16.61 -12.05
CA GLY A 21 -11.93 -17.20 -11.33
C GLY A 21 -11.78 -16.73 -9.86
N ILE A 22 -12.69 -15.88 -9.37
CA ILE A 22 -12.67 -15.41 -7.97
C ILE A 22 -13.35 -16.45 -7.08
N PRO A 23 -12.74 -16.86 -5.93
CA PRO A 23 -13.38 -17.76 -4.97
C PRO A 23 -14.73 -17.23 -4.49
N VAL A 24 -15.66 -18.13 -4.23
CA VAL A 24 -16.99 -17.80 -3.70
C VAL A 24 -16.93 -17.83 -2.17
N GLU A 25 -17.22 -16.70 -1.53
CA GLU A 25 -17.36 -16.58 -0.07
C GLU A 25 -18.82 -16.32 0.32
N ALA A 26 -19.17 -16.64 1.55
CA ALA A 26 -20.48 -16.30 2.09
C ALA A 26 -20.55 -14.80 2.43
N PRO A 27 -21.68 -14.11 2.21
CA PRO A 27 -21.87 -12.75 2.68
C PRO A 27 -21.73 -12.64 4.19
N LYS A 28 -21.08 -11.54 4.64
CA LYS A 28 -20.95 -11.20 6.06
C LYS A 28 -21.23 -9.71 6.27
N LYS A 29 -21.31 -9.28 7.53
CA LYS A 29 -21.64 -7.87 7.85
C LYS A 29 -20.50 -7.14 8.57
N ASP A 30 -19.58 -7.88 9.18
CA ASP A 30 -18.51 -7.32 10.00
C ASP A 30 -17.19 -7.42 9.23
N PHE A 31 -16.49 -6.30 9.09
CA PHE A 31 -15.25 -6.19 8.34
C PHE A 31 -14.17 -5.53 9.17
N THR A 32 -12.93 -6.00 9.01
CA THR A 32 -11.75 -5.44 9.65
C THR A 32 -10.74 -5.03 8.59
N ILE A 33 -10.33 -3.76 8.62
CA ILE A 33 -9.39 -3.15 7.67
C ILE A 33 -8.14 -2.72 8.43
N GLY A 34 -6.96 -3.19 7.98
CA GLY A 34 -5.67 -2.83 8.56
C GLY A 34 -5.11 -1.56 7.94
N TRP A 35 -4.40 -0.78 8.77
CA TRP A 35 -3.62 0.36 8.33
C TRP A 35 -2.40 0.55 9.23
N SER A 36 -1.38 1.27 8.77
CA SER A 36 -0.19 1.66 9.54
C SER A 36 0.09 3.15 9.36
N ILE A 37 1.05 3.68 10.13
CA ILE A 37 1.32 5.12 10.13
C ILE A 37 2.07 5.53 8.86
N TYR A 38 1.43 6.37 8.06
CA TYR A 38 1.96 7.06 6.90
C TYR A 38 1.15 8.34 6.66
N ALA A 39 1.79 9.42 6.24
CA ALA A 39 1.13 10.72 6.14
C ALA A 39 -0.14 10.69 5.26
N GLY A 40 -0.12 9.97 4.13
CA GLY A 40 -1.25 9.81 3.21
C GLY A 40 -2.36 8.89 3.73
N TRP A 41 -2.11 8.10 4.79
CA TRP A 41 -3.09 7.15 5.35
C TRP A 41 -3.81 7.66 6.59
N MET A 42 -3.39 8.79 7.15
CA MET A 42 -4.01 9.39 8.34
C MET A 42 -5.49 9.80 8.16
N PRO A 43 -6.03 9.97 6.93
CA PRO A 43 -7.47 10.09 6.73
C PRO A 43 -8.29 8.92 7.29
N TRP A 44 -7.75 7.70 7.33
CA TRP A 44 -8.48 6.52 7.82
C TRP A 44 -8.81 6.58 9.32
N PRO A 45 -7.83 6.76 10.24
CA PRO A 45 -8.14 6.91 11.67
C PRO A 45 -9.02 8.13 11.92
N TYR A 46 -8.77 9.27 11.26
CA TYR A 46 -9.63 10.43 11.36
C TYR A 46 -11.08 10.11 10.98
N ALA A 47 -11.33 9.37 9.90
CA ALA A 47 -12.67 8.97 9.49
C ALA A 47 -13.38 8.12 10.55
N GLN A 48 -12.62 7.28 11.26
CA GLN A 48 -13.17 6.48 12.36
C GLN A 48 -13.55 7.35 13.55
N GLU A 49 -12.69 8.24 13.98
CA GLU A 49 -12.88 9.11 15.15
C GLU A 49 -13.97 10.16 14.92
N SER A 50 -14.04 10.74 13.71
CA SER A 50 -15.06 11.71 13.32
C SER A 50 -16.45 11.11 13.07
N GLY A 51 -16.58 9.76 13.12
CA GLY A 51 -17.84 9.07 12.87
C GLY A 51 -18.20 8.86 11.40
N ILE A 52 -17.33 9.27 10.45
CA ILE A 52 -17.55 9.07 9.01
C ILE A 52 -17.62 7.57 8.69
N VAL A 53 -16.76 6.73 9.30
CA VAL A 53 -16.81 5.27 9.13
C VAL A 53 -18.19 4.74 9.56
N LYS A 54 -18.67 5.13 10.74
CA LYS A 54 -19.97 4.69 11.24
C LYS A 54 -21.10 5.10 10.32
N LYS A 55 -21.11 6.35 9.85
CA LYS A 55 -22.13 6.88 8.93
C LYS A 55 -22.27 6.02 7.67
N TRP A 56 -21.16 5.69 7.02
CA TRP A 56 -21.17 4.92 5.78
C TRP A 56 -21.44 3.43 6.02
N ALA A 57 -20.95 2.87 7.11
CA ALA A 57 -21.25 1.50 7.52
C ALA A 57 -22.76 1.33 7.80
N ASP A 58 -23.38 2.22 8.57
CA ASP A 58 -24.81 2.21 8.85
C ASP A 58 -25.64 2.33 7.57
N LYS A 59 -25.24 3.22 6.63
CA LYS A 59 -25.92 3.39 5.33
C LYS A 59 -26.06 2.07 4.56
N TYR A 60 -25.07 1.20 4.66
CA TYR A 60 -25.06 -0.07 3.94
C TYR A 60 -25.38 -1.30 4.82
N GLY A 61 -25.75 -1.09 6.09
CA GLY A 61 -26.12 -2.15 7.02
C GLY A 61 -24.98 -3.11 7.35
N ILE A 62 -23.75 -2.59 7.41
CA ILE A 62 -22.51 -3.33 7.73
C ILE A 62 -21.79 -2.69 8.91
N SER A 63 -20.77 -3.36 9.43
CA SER A 63 -19.85 -2.87 10.44
C SER A 63 -18.42 -2.88 9.87
N ILE A 64 -17.69 -1.78 10.05
CA ILE A 64 -16.29 -1.65 9.62
C ILE A 64 -15.47 -1.21 10.83
N LYS A 65 -14.44 -1.99 11.15
CA LYS A 65 -13.43 -1.67 12.15
C LYS A 65 -12.10 -1.39 11.46
N LEU A 66 -11.54 -0.20 11.68
CA LEU A 66 -10.19 0.13 11.27
C LEU A 66 -9.21 -0.25 12.39
N VAL A 67 -8.14 -0.99 12.08
CA VAL A 67 -7.17 -1.47 13.04
C VAL A 67 -5.79 -0.98 12.65
N GLN A 68 -5.16 -0.23 13.54
CA GLN A 68 -3.75 0.13 13.40
C GLN A 68 -2.87 -1.08 13.69
N VAL A 69 -1.94 -1.35 12.78
CA VAL A 69 -0.86 -2.32 12.95
C VAL A 69 0.45 -1.54 12.84
N ASN A 70 1.24 -1.51 13.91
CA ASN A 70 2.42 -0.65 13.98
C ASN A 70 3.54 -1.05 13.02
N ASP A 71 3.65 -2.34 12.69
CA ASP A 71 4.55 -2.84 11.66
C ASP A 71 3.79 -2.92 10.33
N TYR A 72 4.26 -2.19 9.34
CA TYR A 72 3.63 -2.11 8.03
C TYR A 72 3.56 -3.46 7.31
N VAL A 73 4.67 -4.20 7.26
CA VAL A 73 4.72 -5.50 6.57
C VAL A 73 3.83 -6.53 7.29
N GLU A 74 3.79 -6.48 8.63
CA GLU A 74 2.89 -7.33 9.42
C GLU A 74 1.41 -7.03 9.11
N SER A 75 1.04 -5.76 8.88
CA SER A 75 -0.31 -5.39 8.44
C SER A 75 -0.70 -6.10 7.14
N VAL A 76 0.19 -6.07 6.14
CA VAL A 76 -0.02 -6.74 4.85
C VAL A 76 -0.03 -8.27 5.00
N ASN A 77 0.81 -8.83 5.88
CA ASN A 77 0.84 -10.26 6.19
C ASN A 77 -0.44 -10.73 6.86
N GLN A 78 -0.99 -9.95 7.81
CA GLN A 78 -2.28 -10.28 8.44
C GLN A 78 -3.43 -10.28 7.44
N TYR A 79 -3.44 -9.32 6.51
CA TYR A 79 -4.37 -9.33 5.38
C TYR A 79 -4.18 -10.57 4.50
N THR A 80 -2.95 -10.91 4.15
CA THR A 80 -2.63 -12.09 3.33
C THR A 80 -3.12 -13.37 3.98
N ALA A 81 -2.92 -13.50 5.30
CA ALA A 81 -3.37 -14.64 6.11
C ALA A 81 -4.91 -14.66 6.34
N GLY A 82 -5.66 -13.66 5.89
CA GLY A 82 -7.11 -13.59 6.05
C GLY A 82 -7.60 -13.15 7.44
N LYS A 83 -6.70 -12.60 8.27
CA LYS A 83 -7.08 -11.99 9.57
C LYS A 83 -7.74 -10.61 9.38
N LEU A 84 -7.45 -9.95 8.26
CA LEU A 84 -8.04 -8.69 7.84
C LEU A 84 -8.75 -8.88 6.50
N ASP A 85 -9.85 -8.17 6.29
CA ASP A 85 -10.64 -8.20 5.05
C ASP A 85 -10.06 -7.30 3.96
N GLY A 86 -9.39 -6.24 4.40
CA GLY A 86 -8.69 -5.30 3.56
C GLY A 86 -7.52 -4.67 4.30
N VAL A 87 -6.67 -3.98 3.54
CA VAL A 87 -5.48 -3.31 4.05
C VAL A 87 -5.19 -2.06 3.24
N VAL A 88 -4.68 -1.03 3.91
CA VAL A 88 -4.05 0.13 3.28
C VAL A 88 -2.58 -0.23 3.07
N ALA A 89 -2.13 -0.18 1.83
CA ALA A 89 -0.78 -0.58 1.47
C ALA A 89 -0.34 0.10 0.17
N THR A 90 0.93 -0.10 -0.22
CA THR A 90 1.36 0.33 -1.56
C THR A 90 0.93 -0.67 -2.62
N SER A 91 0.81 -0.21 -3.85
CA SER A 91 0.48 -1.08 -4.99
C SER A 91 1.55 -2.15 -5.25
N MET A 92 2.81 -1.84 -4.99
CA MET A 92 3.90 -2.82 -5.08
C MET A 92 3.73 -3.93 -4.04
N ASP A 93 3.49 -3.56 -2.78
CA ASP A 93 3.44 -4.55 -1.71
C ASP A 93 2.16 -5.39 -1.77
N THR A 94 1.06 -4.87 -2.35
CA THR A 94 -0.11 -5.69 -2.69
C THR A 94 0.19 -6.74 -3.77
N LEU A 95 1.12 -6.46 -4.67
CA LEU A 95 1.57 -7.40 -5.69
C LEU A 95 2.54 -8.44 -5.10
N THR A 96 3.52 -8.01 -4.31
CA THR A 96 4.64 -8.85 -3.86
C THR A 96 4.32 -9.70 -2.64
N ILE A 97 3.31 -9.35 -1.85
CA ILE A 97 2.95 -10.09 -0.63
C ILE A 97 1.63 -10.85 -0.84
N PRO A 98 0.43 -10.25 -0.85
CA PRO A 98 -0.79 -11.03 -0.99
C PRO A 98 -0.95 -11.68 -2.36
N ALA A 99 -0.74 -10.95 -3.47
CA ALA A 99 -0.94 -11.53 -4.79
C ALA A 99 0.10 -12.60 -5.11
N ALA A 100 1.38 -12.39 -4.78
CA ALA A 100 2.42 -13.40 -4.89
C ALA A 100 2.18 -14.60 -3.97
N GLY A 101 1.61 -14.38 -2.79
CA GLY A 101 1.14 -15.41 -1.86
C GLY A 101 -0.13 -16.14 -2.30
N GLY A 102 -0.68 -15.81 -3.48
CA GLY A 102 -1.85 -16.45 -4.07
C GLY A 102 -3.20 -15.88 -3.67
N LYS A 103 -3.24 -14.82 -2.82
CA LYS A 103 -4.48 -14.15 -2.42
C LYS A 103 -4.97 -13.23 -3.54
N ASP A 104 -6.15 -13.52 -4.07
CA ASP A 104 -6.81 -12.64 -5.06
C ASP A 104 -7.26 -11.34 -4.37
N THR A 105 -6.70 -10.23 -4.81
CA THR A 105 -6.78 -8.91 -4.18
C THR A 105 -7.30 -7.88 -5.18
N SER A 106 -8.28 -7.08 -4.77
CA SER A 106 -8.81 -5.96 -5.54
C SER A 106 -8.41 -4.63 -4.92
N VAL A 107 -7.77 -3.77 -5.68
CA VAL A 107 -7.53 -2.36 -5.36
C VAL A 107 -8.81 -1.59 -5.67
N VAL A 108 -9.45 -1.05 -4.63
CA VAL A 108 -10.76 -0.36 -4.73
C VAL A 108 -10.66 1.15 -4.61
N ILE A 109 -9.53 1.66 -4.08
CA ILE A 109 -9.22 3.09 -4.00
C ILE A 109 -7.75 3.29 -4.35
N LEU A 110 -7.47 4.28 -5.19
CA LEU A 110 -6.16 4.89 -5.35
C LEU A 110 -6.16 6.15 -4.48
N GLY A 111 -5.38 6.14 -3.41
CA GLY A 111 -5.37 7.20 -2.40
C GLY A 111 -4.47 8.36 -2.79
N ASP A 112 -3.23 8.05 -3.07
CA ASP A 112 -2.19 9.00 -3.40
C ASP A 112 -0.99 8.30 -4.06
N TYR A 113 -0.01 9.10 -4.46
CA TYR A 113 1.35 8.62 -4.71
C TYR A 113 2.38 9.49 -3.98
N SER A 114 3.47 8.87 -3.60
CA SER A 114 4.60 9.53 -2.95
C SER A 114 5.33 10.44 -3.94
N ASP A 115 5.41 11.73 -3.62
CA ASP A 115 6.04 12.79 -4.44
C ASP A 115 7.08 13.56 -3.60
N GLY A 116 8.04 12.83 -3.03
CA GLY A 116 9.02 13.30 -2.07
C GLY A 116 8.74 12.85 -0.62
N ASN A 117 7.72 12.02 -0.41
CA ASN A 117 7.34 11.51 0.91
C ASN A 117 8.19 10.32 1.36
N ASP A 118 8.79 9.60 0.42
CA ASP A 118 9.79 8.55 0.65
C ASP A 118 11.17 9.06 0.28
N GLY A 119 12.19 8.74 1.08
CA GLY A 119 13.53 9.28 0.86
C GLY A 119 14.67 8.42 1.35
N VAL A 120 15.82 8.59 0.70
CA VAL A 120 17.13 8.05 1.10
C VAL A 120 17.91 9.13 1.83
N VAL A 121 18.22 8.90 3.09
CA VAL A 121 18.97 9.86 3.93
C VAL A 121 20.30 9.27 4.35
N LEU A 122 21.36 10.01 4.14
CA LEU A 122 22.72 9.64 4.51
C LEU A 122 23.27 10.63 5.54
N LYS A 123 24.09 10.15 6.50
CA LYS A 123 24.92 11.00 7.32
C LYS A 123 26.23 11.32 6.63
N ASN A 124 26.68 12.58 6.74
CA ASN A 124 27.97 13.04 6.24
C ASN A 124 28.21 12.66 4.76
N ALA A 125 27.22 12.93 3.93
CA ALA A 125 27.23 12.65 2.51
C ALA A 125 26.66 13.84 1.73
N ARG A 126 26.92 13.90 0.43
CA ARG A 126 26.47 15.00 -0.44
C ARG A 126 25.58 14.53 -1.59
N SER A 127 25.66 13.23 -1.91
CA SER A 127 24.98 12.66 -3.06
C SER A 127 24.66 11.20 -2.87
N MET A 128 23.83 10.64 -3.74
CA MET A 128 23.51 9.22 -3.77
C MET A 128 24.76 8.33 -4.03
N ALA A 129 25.79 8.85 -4.73
CA ALA A 129 27.01 8.09 -4.97
C ALA A 129 27.79 7.76 -3.68
N ASP A 130 27.64 8.58 -2.64
CA ASP A 130 28.30 8.38 -1.35
C ASP A 130 27.72 7.18 -0.53
N ILE A 131 26.68 6.55 -1.03
CA ILE A 131 26.07 5.35 -0.39
C ILE A 131 26.88 4.08 -0.62
N LYS A 132 27.77 4.05 -1.62
CA LYS A 132 28.52 2.85 -1.99
C LYS A 132 29.30 2.27 -0.83
N GLY A 133 29.14 0.96 -0.59
CA GLY A 133 29.78 0.23 0.50
C GLY A 133 29.12 0.39 1.87
N ARG A 134 28.09 1.22 2.01
CA ARG A 134 27.40 1.43 3.29
C ARG A 134 26.41 0.31 3.61
N SER A 135 26.13 0.16 4.91
CA SER A 135 24.93 -0.54 5.37
C SER A 135 23.77 0.46 5.32
N VAL A 136 22.66 0.04 4.75
CA VAL A 136 21.45 0.85 4.58
C VAL A 136 20.31 0.19 5.35
N ASN A 137 19.83 0.87 6.38
CA ASN A 137 18.68 0.42 7.16
C ASN A 137 17.38 0.83 6.46
N LEU A 138 16.47 -0.11 6.29
CA LEU A 138 15.19 0.09 5.60
C LEU A 138 14.25 -1.09 5.90
N VAL A 139 12.98 -0.93 5.61
CA VAL A 139 12.05 -2.07 5.57
C VAL A 139 12.34 -2.85 4.30
N GLU A 140 12.96 -4.03 4.44
CA GLU A 140 13.25 -4.90 3.30
C GLU A 140 11.95 -5.43 2.67
N LEU A 141 12.04 -5.74 1.37
CA LEU A 141 10.95 -6.26 0.53
C LEU A 141 9.77 -5.30 0.33
N SER A 142 9.88 -4.06 0.81
CA SER A 142 8.90 -2.99 0.64
C SER A 142 9.31 -1.96 -0.42
N VAL A 143 8.48 -0.94 -0.61
CA VAL A 143 8.77 0.21 -1.48
C VAL A 143 10.03 0.97 -1.08
N SER A 144 10.49 0.90 0.18
CA SER A 144 11.78 1.48 0.58
C SER A 144 12.95 0.82 -0.16
N GLN A 145 12.91 -0.50 -0.33
CA GLN A 145 13.93 -1.20 -1.14
C GLN A 145 13.79 -0.85 -2.62
N TYR A 146 12.58 -0.67 -3.13
CA TYR A 146 12.34 -0.19 -4.49
C TYR A 146 12.92 1.20 -4.71
N LEU A 147 12.61 2.16 -3.84
CA LEU A 147 13.14 3.53 -3.89
C LEU A 147 14.66 3.54 -3.89
N LEU A 148 15.28 2.76 -2.98
CA LEU A 148 16.73 2.62 -2.94
C LEU A 148 17.29 2.12 -4.26
N ALA A 149 16.70 1.07 -4.83
CA ALA A 149 17.16 0.50 -6.09
C ALA A 149 17.05 1.50 -7.24
N ARG A 150 15.98 2.28 -7.30
CA ARG A 150 15.79 3.34 -8.28
C ARG A 150 16.82 4.48 -8.13
N GLY A 151 17.11 4.87 -6.88
CA GLY A 151 18.15 5.87 -6.60
C GLY A 151 19.55 5.38 -6.99
N LEU A 152 19.87 4.13 -6.69
CA LEU A 152 21.12 3.50 -7.08
C LEU A 152 21.24 3.42 -8.61
N GLU A 153 20.22 2.93 -9.31
CA GLU A 153 20.17 2.84 -10.77
C GLU A 153 20.43 4.20 -11.44
N LYS A 154 19.72 5.25 -10.99
CA LYS A 154 19.90 6.62 -11.51
C LYS A 154 21.30 7.20 -11.25
N SER A 155 22.01 6.63 -10.27
CA SER A 155 23.38 7.02 -9.91
C SER A 155 24.45 6.08 -10.48
N GLY A 156 24.08 5.14 -11.36
CA GLY A 156 24.98 4.16 -11.96
C GLY A 156 25.46 3.07 -11.00
N LEU A 157 24.76 2.87 -9.87
CA LEU A 157 25.04 1.88 -8.85
C LEU A 157 24.00 0.75 -8.89
N LYS A 158 24.28 -0.34 -8.14
CA LYS A 158 23.40 -1.50 -8.00
C LYS A 158 23.14 -1.81 -6.54
N LEU A 159 22.08 -2.58 -6.24
CA LEU A 159 21.81 -3.04 -4.86
C LEU A 159 23.00 -3.84 -4.26
N SER A 160 23.79 -4.53 -5.10
CA SER A 160 25.01 -5.22 -4.66
C SER A 160 26.14 -4.27 -4.20
N ASP A 161 26.06 -2.98 -4.49
CA ASP A 161 27.01 -1.97 -4.01
C ASP A 161 26.76 -1.52 -2.58
N VAL A 162 25.68 -1.97 -1.94
CA VAL A 162 25.29 -1.66 -0.56
C VAL A 162 24.93 -2.93 0.20
N ARG A 163 24.90 -2.86 1.52
CA ARG A 163 24.39 -3.94 2.38
C ARG A 163 23.06 -3.52 2.99
N LEU A 164 21.99 -4.25 2.70
CA LEU A 164 20.68 -4.01 3.31
C LEU A 164 20.67 -4.49 4.75
N VAL A 165 20.00 -3.76 5.61
CA VAL A 165 19.74 -4.10 7.01
C VAL A 165 18.27 -3.91 7.28
N ASN A 166 17.54 -5.02 7.40
CA ASN A 166 16.11 -4.96 7.68
C ASN A 166 15.85 -4.25 9.02
N THR A 167 15.02 -3.22 8.98
CA THR A 167 14.68 -2.39 10.14
C THR A 167 13.22 -1.98 9.99
N GLY A 168 12.41 -2.32 10.99
CA GLY A 168 10.99 -1.95 10.99
C GLY A 168 10.78 -0.43 10.96
N ASP A 169 9.68 0.00 10.39
CA ASP A 169 9.33 1.41 10.24
C ASP A 169 9.22 2.14 11.59
N ALA A 170 8.72 1.47 12.62
CA ALA A 170 8.66 2.01 13.98
C ALA A 170 10.04 2.25 14.63
N ASP A 171 11.06 1.49 14.19
CA ASP A 171 12.40 1.52 14.80
C ASP A 171 13.39 2.41 14.03
N ILE A 172 13.07 2.82 12.78
CA ILE A 172 14.01 3.45 11.86
C ILE A 172 14.61 4.77 12.38
N VAL A 173 13.80 5.57 13.08
CA VAL A 173 14.25 6.85 13.66
C VAL A 173 15.25 6.60 14.79
N GLY A 174 14.94 5.67 15.68
CA GLY A 174 15.84 5.26 16.76
C GLY A 174 17.14 4.66 16.25
N ALA A 175 17.06 3.80 15.23
CA ALA A 175 18.23 3.23 14.56
C ALA A 175 19.12 4.33 13.97
N PHE A 176 18.54 5.31 13.25
CA PHE A 176 19.31 6.40 12.66
C PHE A 176 19.93 7.35 13.69
N ALA A 177 19.38 7.47 14.89
CA ALA A 177 20.01 8.23 15.97
C ALA A 177 21.35 7.63 16.42
N SER A 178 21.55 6.32 16.23
CA SER A 178 22.81 5.62 16.55
C SER A 178 23.95 6.10 15.64
N PRO A 179 25.18 6.31 16.16
CA PRO A 179 26.36 6.67 15.38
C PRO A 179 26.75 5.62 14.34
N GLN A 180 26.38 4.35 14.54
CA GLN A 180 26.70 3.23 13.66
C GLN A 180 25.84 3.22 12.39
N VAL A 181 24.65 3.80 12.41
CA VAL A 181 23.73 3.85 11.27
C VAL A 181 23.95 5.15 10.50
N ASN A 182 24.40 5.00 9.25
CA ASN A 182 24.81 6.12 8.40
C ASN A 182 23.93 6.31 7.16
N ALA A 183 23.03 5.39 6.90
CA ALA A 183 22.13 5.42 5.75
C ALA A 183 20.81 4.78 6.12
N VAL A 184 19.71 5.44 5.79
CA VAL A 184 18.34 4.91 5.95
C VAL A 184 17.49 5.22 4.71
N VAL A 185 16.48 4.39 4.49
CA VAL A 185 15.38 4.66 3.56
C VAL A 185 14.09 4.54 4.34
N THR A 186 13.28 5.57 4.28
CA THR A 186 12.02 5.63 5.02
C THR A 186 11.07 6.65 4.41
N TRP A 187 9.88 6.74 4.98
CA TRP A 187 8.79 7.64 4.57
C TRP A 187 8.36 8.56 5.71
N ASN A 188 7.47 9.52 5.43
CA ASN A 188 6.92 10.39 6.47
C ASN A 188 5.80 9.70 7.30
N PRO A 189 5.79 9.94 8.62
CA PRO A 189 6.50 11.04 9.33
C PRO A 189 7.98 10.76 9.66
N GLN A 190 8.43 9.51 9.63
CA GLN A 190 9.80 9.12 10.05
C GLN A 190 10.88 9.85 9.23
N LEU A 191 10.66 10.05 7.91
CA LEU A 191 11.59 10.80 7.06
C LEU A 191 11.84 12.22 7.57
N SER A 192 10.79 12.89 8.02
CA SER A 192 10.91 14.23 8.60
C SER A 192 11.77 14.23 9.88
N GLU A 193 11.68 13.18 10.69
CA GLU A 193 12.46 13.05 11.92
C GLU A 193 13.94 12.73 11.61
N VAL A 194 14.24 11.78 10.75
CA VAL A 194 15.63 11.44 10.43
C VAL A 194 16.35 12.60 9.72
N LYS A 195 15.66 13.43 8.97
CA LYS A 195 16.24 14.64 8.33
C LYS A 195 16.70 15.69 9.34
N LYS A 196 16.22 15.68 10.60
CA LYS A 196 16.65 16.61 11.65
C LYS A 196 17.99 16.19 12.30
N ALA A 197 18.45 14.96 12.06
CA ALA A 197 19.70 14.48 12.65
C ALA A 197 20.91 15.25 12.13
N ALA A 198 21.89 15.48 12.99
CA ALA A 198 23.12 16.18 12.62
C ALA A 198 23.85 15.45 11.46
N GLY A 199 24.20 16.20 10.45
CA GLY A 199 24.86 15.67 9.24
C GLY A 199 23.98 14.89 8.29
N ALA A 200 22.67 14.79 8.56
CA ALA A 200 21.71 14.14 7.68
C ALA A 200 21.52 14.92 6.37
N THR A 201 21.54 14.23 5.26
CA THR A 201 21.28 14.78 3.91
C THR A 201 20.30 13.84 3.20
N LEU A 202 19.19 14.38 2.73
CA LEU A 202 18.30 13.70 1.77
C LEU A 202 19.01 13.68 0.42
N VAL A 203 19.39 12.51 -0.07
CA VAL A 203 20.18 12.36 -1.31
C VAL A 203 19.34 11.85 -2.49
N PHE A 204 18.20 11.26 -2.22
CA PHE A 204 17.24 10.81 -3.22
C PHE A 204 15.85 10.74 -2.59
N ASP A 205 14.80 11.01 -3.36
CA ASP A 205 13.42 10.88 -2.92
C ASP A 205 12.48 10.46 -4.06
N SER A 206 11.24 10.16 -3.71
CA SER A 206 10.20 9.68 -4.62
C SER A 206 9.77 10.72 -5.67
N HIS A 207 10.02 12.02 -5.46
CA HIS A 207 9.76 13.05 -6.48
C HIS A 207 10.55 12.76 -7.77
N GLN A 208 11.69 12.09 -7.67
CA GLN A 208 12.52 11.71 -8.82
C GLN A 208 12.00 10.47 -9.57
N ILE A 209 10.96 9.79 -9.05
CA ILE A 209 10.30 8.62 -9.63
C ILE A 209 8.76 8.77 -9.54
N PRO A 210 8.17 9.79 -10.15
CA PRO A 210 6.75 10.12 -9.98
C PRO A 210 5.86 8.95 -10.38
N ASN A 211 4.76 8.75 -9.64
CA ASN A 211 3.76 7.69 -9.81
C ASN A 211 4.28 6.25 -9.57
N GLU A 212 5.55 6.03 -9.21
CA GLU A 212 6.07 4.68 -9.02
C GLU A 212 5.73 4.09 -7.62
N ILE A 213 5.48 4.93 -6.60
CA ILE A 213 5.01 4.52 -5.27
C ILE A 213 3.58 5.01 -5.11
N LEU A 214 2.64 4.12 -5.34
CA LEU A 214 1.21 4.40 -5.33
C LEU A 214 0.55 3.73 -4.13
N ASP A 215 -0.21 4.47 -3.36
CA ASP A 215 -0.91 4.04 -2.16
C ASP A 215 -2.36 3.69 -2.44
N VAL A 216 -2.81 2.55 -1.90
CA VAL A 216 -4.07 1.94 -2.26
C VAL A 216 -4.84 1.38 -1.05
N MET A 217 -6.16 1.31 -1.18
CA MET A 217 -7.00 0.42 -0.36
C MET A 217 -7.21 -0.88 -1.12
N ALA A 218 -6.74 -1.96 -0.56
CA ALA A 218 -6.85 -3.32 -1.11
C ALA A 218 -7.81 -4.18 -0.26
N VAL A 219 -8.65 -4.94 -0.93
CA VAL A 219 -9.66 -5.83 -0.29
C VAL A 219 -9.59 -7.20 -0.96
N SER A 220 -9.85 -8.28 -0.22
CA SER A 220 -10.01 -9.62 -0.80
C SER A 220 -11.07 -9.57 -1.90
N SER A 221 -10.72 -10.03 -3.11
CA SER A 221 -11.67 -10.04 -4.25
C SER A 221 -12.89 -10.90 -3.95
N ALA A 222 -12.70 -12.00 -3.23
CA ALA A 222 -13.80 -12.88 -2.80
C ALA A 222 -14.74 -12.20 -1.80
N THR A 223 -14.16 -11.55 -0.78
CA THR A 223 -14.93 -10.76 0.19
C THR A 223 -15.71 -9.64 -0.49
N LEU A 224 -15.07 -8.90 -1.41
CA LEU A 224 -15.69 -7.80 -2.12
C LEU A 224 -16.82 -8.24 -3.03
N LYS A 225 -16.64 -9.37 -3.74
CA LYS A 225 -17.66 -9.97 -4.60
C LYS A 225 -18.89 -10.43 -3.81
N ALA A 226 -18.68 -11.04 -2.64
CA ALA A 226 -19.78 -11.44 -1.75
C ALA A 226 -20.45 -10.25 -1.07
N ASN A 227 -19.73 -9.14 -0.88
CA ASN A 227 -20.18 -7.99 -0.11
C ASN A 227 -19.83 -6.66 -0.81
N PRO A 228 -20.49 -6.32 -1.93
CA PRO A 228 -20.20 -5.07 -2.66
C PRO A 228 -20.53 -3.80 -1.84
N ALA A 229 -21.33 -3.93 -0.80
CA ALA A 229 -21.59 -2.87 0.19
C ALA A 229 -20.30 -2.36 0.85
N LEU A 230 -19.33 -3.25 1.11
CA LEU A 230 -18.04 -2.88 1.68
C LEU A 230 -17.28 -1.90 0.77
N GLY A 231 -17.15 -2.21 -0.52
CA GLY A 231 -16.46 -1.33 -1.47
C GLY A 231 -17.12 0.03 -1.61
N LYS A 232 -18.47 0.07 -1.60
CA LYS A 232 -19.24 1.34 -1.61
C LYS A 232 -18.98 2.14 -0.34
N ALA A 233 -19.01 1.50 0.83
CA ALA A 233 -18.76 2.16 2.11
C ALA A 233 -17.33 2.71 2.17
N LEU A 234 -16.32 1.93 1.79
CA LEU A 234 -14.91 2.36 1.78
C LEU A 234 -14.68 3.57 0.86
N ALA A 235 -15.26 3.56 -0.35
CA ALA A 235 -15.18 4.70 -1.26
C ALA A 235 -15.88 5.95 -0.66
N GLY A 236 -17.06 5.77 -0.04
CA GLY A 236 -17.76 6.85 0.62
C GLY A 236 -16.98 7.44 1.79
N ILE A 237 -16.42 6.60 2.64
CA ILE A 237 -15.57 7.00 3.77
C ILE A 237 -14.37 7.82 3.27
N TRP A 238 -13.65 7.31 2.29
CA TRP A 238 -12.44 7.96 1.77
C TRP A 238 -12.74 9.34 1.18
N TYR A 239 -13.66 9.42 0.21
CA TYR A 239 -13.91 10.69 -0.49
C TYR A 239 -14.64 11.73 0.34
N GLU A 240 -15.46 11.33 1.32
CA GLU A 240 -15.99 12.28 2.31
C GLU A 240 -14.87 12.84 3.19
N THR A 241 -13.93 12.01 3.62
CA THR A 241 -12.77 12.43 4.41
C THR A 241 -11.86 13.35 3.59
N MET A 242 -11.59 13.00 2.33
CA MET A 242 -10.84 13.86 1.41
C MET A 242 -11.51 15.23 1.22
N ALA A 243 -12.84 15.26 1.09
CA ALA A 243 -13.60 16.51 0.98
C ALA A 243 -13.50 17.38 2.24
N VAL A 244 -13.34 16.80 3.43
CA VAL A 244 -13.07 17.57 4.67
C VAL A 244 -11.62 18.04 4.69
N MET A 245 -10.68 17.15 4.44
CA MET A 245 -9.24 17.40 4.55
C MET A 245 -8.73 18.51 3.63
N GLN A 246 -9.26 18.60 2.40
CA GLN A 246 -8.84 19.62 1.43
C GLN A 246 -9.30 21.06 1.76
N LYS A 247 -10.27 21.23 2.67
CA LYS A 247 -10.81 22.55 3.03
C LYS A 247 -9.74 23.41 3.70
N GLN A 248 -9.74 24.70 3.36
CA GLN A 248 -8.84 25.69 3.97
C GLN A 248 -9.49 26.45 5.14
N ASP A 249 -10.77 26.15 5.47
CA ASP A 249 -11.49 26.70 6.59
C ASP A 249 -11.08 26.07 7.94
N ALA A 250 -11.71 26.51 9.03
CA ALA A 250 -11.44 26.02 10.38
C ALA A 250 -11.67 24.50 10.50
N ALA A 251 -12.68 23.95 9.80
CA ALA A 251 -12.97 22.51 9.87
C ALA A 251 -11.88 21.67 9.20
N GLY A 252 -11.42 22.07 8.00
CA GLY A 252 -10.32 21.38 7.32
C GLY A 252 -9.00 21.47 8.08
N LYS A 253 -8.71 22.65 8.67
CA LYS A 253 -7.52 22.81 9.53
C LYS A 253 -7.58 21.95 10.77
N ALA A 254 -8.74 21.87 11.44
CA ALA A 254 -8.94 21.01 12.60
C ALA A 254 -8.78 19.53 12.25
N ALA A 255 -9.32 19.09 11.12
CA ALA A 255 -9.16 17.72 10.65
C ALA A 255 -7.66 17.37 10.40
N ARG A 256 -6.92 18.22 9.70
CA ARG A 256 -5.48 18.00 9.48
C ARG A 256 -4.67 18.09 10.78
N ALA A 257 -5.06 18.94 11.73
CA ALA A 257 -4.41 19.00 13.04
C ALA A 257 -4.62 17.71 13.84
N GLN A 258 -5.83 17.10 13.78
CA GLN A 258 -6.06 15.78 14.37
C GLN A 258 -5.22 14.70 13.70
N MET A 259 -5.20 14.65 12.35
CA MET A 259 -4.36 13.72 11.59
C MET A 259 -2.88 13.88 11.93
N ALA A 260 -2.41 15.13 12.11
CA ALA A 260 -1.04 15.42 12.53
C ALA A 260 -0.73 14.84 13.92
N HIS A 261 -1.64 15.04 14.88
CA HIS A 261 -1.50 14.49 16.24
C HIS A 261 -1.39 12.96 16.19
N ASP A 262 -2.26 12.29 15.43
CA ASP A 262 -2.30 10.84 15.34
C ASP A 262 -1.08 10.25 14.60
N ALA A 263 -0.47 11.05 13.70
CA ALA A 263 0.80 10.75 13.04
C ALA A 263 2.03 11.04 13.92
N GLY A 264 1.86 11.56 15.14
CA GLY A 264 2.98 12.02 16.00
C GLY A 264 3.70 13.24 15.43
N SER A 265 3.00 14.09 14.65
CA SER A 265 3.54 15.29 14.00
C SER A 265 2.91 16.56 14.55
N THR A 266 3.53 17.71 14.24
CA THR A 266 2.87 19.01 14.42
C THR A 266 1.96 19.33 13.23
N PRO A 267 0.94 20.21 13.38
CA PRO A 267 0.09 20.61 12.25
C PRO A 267 0.90 21.15 11.06
N ASP A 268 1.86 22.04 11.28
CA ASP A 268 2.72 22.58 10.23
C ASP A 268 3.62 21.50 9.61
N GLY A 269 4.11 20.56 10.43
CA GLY A 269 4.90 19.41 9.99
C GLY A 269 4.08 18.49 9.08
N TYR A 270 2.86 18.19 9.47
CA TYR A 270 1.95 17.37 8.66
C TYR A 270 1.55 18.06 7.36
N ASP A 271 1.20 19.36 7.40
CA ASP A 271 0.92 20.14 6.19
C ASP A 271 2.14 20.20 5.25
N ALA A 272 3.38 20.16 5.79
CA ALA A 272 4.59 20.04 4.97
C ALA A 272 4.72 18.63 4.34
N GLN A 273 4.41 17.57 5.08
CA GLN A 273 4.41 16.20 4.58
C GLN A 273 3.37 15.99 3.47
N LEU A 274 2.18 16.59 3.60
CA LEU A 274 1.14 16.54 2.57
C LEU A 274 1.56 17.21 1.26
N LYS A 275 2.50 18.15 1.27
CA LYS A 275 3.05 18.74 0.04
C LYS A 275 3.97 17.80 -0.74
N THR A 276 4.40 16.73 -0.10
CA THR A 276 5.23 15.67 -0.70
C THR A 276 4.42 14.39 -0.94
N THR A 277 3.09 14.50 -0.88
CA THR A 277 2.13 13.40 -1.13
C THR A 277 1.10 13.90 -2.13
N HIS A 278 1.06 13.32 -3.31
CA HIS A 278 0.06 13.70 -4.32
C HIS A 278 -1.27 12.97 -4.05
N LEU A 279 -2.10 13.57 -3.22
CA LEU A 279 -3.41 13.02 -2.84
C LEU A 279 -4.43 13.14 -3.97
N TYR A 280 -5.14 12.05 -4.27
CA TYR A 280 -6.30 12.07 -5.15
C TYR A 280 -7.54 12.50 -4.36
N TYR A 281 -7.71 13.81 -4.18
CA TYR A 281 -8.82 14.38 -3.42
C TYR A 281 -10.19 14.09 -4.02
N THR A 282 -10.26 13.80 -5.31
CA THR A 282 -11.52 13.51 -5.98
C THR A 282 -11.56 12.08 -6.54
N ALA A 283 -12.73 11.45 -6.44
CA ALA A 283 -12.96 10.13 -7.03
C ALA A 283 -12.77 10.13 -8.56
N ALA A 284 -13.06 11.25 -9.22
CA ALA A 284 -12.89 11.40 -10.66
C ALA A 284 -11.41 11.32 -11.07
N ASP A 285 -10.50 11.97 -10.34
CA ASP A 285 -9.06 11.94 -10.61
C ASP A 285 -8.47 10.54 -10.40
N ALA A 286 -8.81 9.89 -9.28
CA ALA A 286 -8.39 8.52 -9.00
C ALA A 286 -8.92 7.53 -10.05
N THR A 287 -10.19 7.67 -10.47
CA THR A 287 -10.78 6.84 -11.51
C THR A 287 -10.10 7.04 -12.86
N ARG A 288 -9.72 8.28 -13.20
CA ARG A 288 -8.98 8.60 -14.43
C ARG A 288 -7.62 7.89 -14.45
N LEU A 289 -6.86 7.95 -13.35
CA LEU A 289 -5.61 7.19 -13.23
C LEU A 289 -5.85 5.69 -13.36
N ALA A 290 -6.83 5.14 -12.64
CA ALA A 290 -7.12 3.71 -12.66
C ALA A 290 -7.43 3.15 -14.07
N ARG A 291 -7.91 4.01 -14.98
CA ARG A 291 -8.21 3.68 -16.38
C ARG A 291 -7.10 4.04 -17.37
N SER A 292 -6.03 4.67 -16.90
CA SER A 292 -4.96 5.19 -17.74
C SER A 292 -3.99 4.10 -18.20
N THR A 293 -3.32 4.36 -19.32
CA THR A 293 -2.17 3.54 -19.75
C THR A 293 -0.94 3.81 -18.88
N GLU A 294 -0.88 4.96 -18.22
CA GLU A 294 0.18 5.32 -17.28
C GLU A 294 0.24 4.35 -16.11
N LEU A 295 -0.91 4.05 -15.47
CA LEU A 295 -0.96 3.07 -14.38
C LEU A 295 -0.42 1.70 -14.83
N MET A 296 -0.79 1.23 -16.02
CA MET A 296 -0.29 -0.03 -16.54
C MET A 296 1.24 0.01 -16.75
N THR A 297 1.77 1.10 -17.29
CA THR A 297 3.21 1.25 -17.56
C THR A 297 4.01 1.27 -16.26
N VAL A 298 3.55 2.01 -15.27
CA VAL A 298 4.19 2.07 -13.94
C VAL A 298 4.10 0.71 -13.24
N THR A 299 2.93 0.09 -13.25
CA THR A 299 2.73 -1.25 -12.66
C THR A 299 3.65 -2.29 -13.33
N ASP A 300 3.83 -2.24 -14.65
CA ASP A 300 4.74 -3.16 -15.34
C ASP A 300 6.20 -2.96 -14.92
N ARG A 301 6.66 -1.72 -14.74
CA ARG A 301 7.99 -1.42 -14.23
C ARG A 301 8.20 -1.99 -12.83
N VAL A 302 7.25 -1.77 -11.93
CA VAL A 302 7.26 -2.31 -10.56
C VAL A 302 7.27 -3.84 -10.58
N ARG A 303 6.43 -4.45 -11.42
CA ARG A 303 6.34 -5.91 -11.61
C ARG A 303 7.68 -6.51 -12.07
N GLN A 304 8.32 -5.89 -13.06
CA GLN A 304 9.63 -6.32 -13.56
C GLN A 304 10.71 -6.23 -12.48
N PHE A 305 10.72 -5.13 -11.73
CA PHE A 305 11.62 -5.00 -10.57
C PHE A 305 11.35 -6.09 -9.53
N ALA A 306 10.11 -6.27 -9.12
CA ALA A 306 9.72 -7.25 -8.12
C ALA A 306 10.17 -8.68 -8.52
N PHE A 307 9.94 -9.06 -9.78
CA PHE A 307 10.43 -10.34 -10.29
C PHE A 307 11.96 -10.43 -10.28
N ALA A 308 12.65 -9.40 -10.78
CA ALA A 308 14.13 -9.40 -10.84
C ALA A 308 14.79 -9.46 -9.44
N LYS A 309 14.04 -9.11 -8.38
CA LYS A 309 14.47 -9.19 -6.97
C LYS A 309 13.95 -10.44 -6.25
N GLY A 310 13.27 -11.35 -6.95
CA GLY A 310 12.75 -12.58 -6.37
C GLY A 310 11.54 -12.38 -5.45
N LEU A 311 10.88 -11.21 -5.49
CA LEU A 311 9.76 -10.88 -4.60
C LEU A 311 8.47 -11.64 -4.92
N PHE A 312 8.41 -12.35 -6.04
CA PHE A 312 7.30 -13.27 -6.36
C PHE A 312 7.46 -14.66 -5.73
N GLY A 313 8.55 -14.86 -4.97
CA GLY A 313 8.86 -16.14 -4.35
C GLY A 313 9.54 -17.14 -5.31
N PRO A 314 10.06 -18.26 -4.77
CA PRO A 314 10.89 -19.21 -5.52
C PRO A 314 10.11 -20.00 -6.60
N ALA A 315 8.79 -20.05 -6.52
CA ALA A 315 7.94 -20.74 -7.49
C ALA A 315 7.72 -19.91 -8.78
N ALA A 316 8.00 -18.61 -8.77
CA ALA A 316 7.83 -17.75 -9.93
C ALA A 316 9.06 -17.86 -10.86
N THR A 317 8.91 -18.57 -11.96
CA THR A 317 9.98 -18.77 -12.96
C THR A 317 10.02 -17.71 -14.06
N THR A 318 8.97 -16.90 -14.17
CA THR A 318 8.87 -15.81 -15.15
C THR A 318 8.24 -14.58 -14.50
N VAL A 319 8.48 -13.42 -15.09
CA VAL A 319 7.82 -12.16 -14.69
C VAL A 319 6.29 -12.25 -14.83
N ASP A 320 5.80 -13.11 -15.73
CA ASP A 320 4.38 -13.33 -15.99
C ASP A 320 3.72 -14.36 -15.06
N ALA A 321 4.39 -14.81 -14.00
CA ALA A 321 3.81 -15.80 -13.08
C ALA A 321 2.48 -15.35 -12.46
N ILE A 322 2.33 -14.04 -12.20
CA ILE A 322 1.16 -13.43 -11.60
C ILE A 322 0.47 -12.53 -12.63
N GLY A 323 -0.85 -12.67 -12.76
CA GLY A 323 -1.68 -11.78 -13.56
C GLY A 323 -2.13 -10.55 -12.76
N ILE A 324 -2.10 -9.38 -13.41
CA ILE A 324 -2.61 -8.11 -12.89
C ILE A 324 -3.70 -7.62 -13.84
N GLY A 325 -4.94 -7.59 -13.35
CA GLY A 325 -6.11 -7.16 -14.11
C GLY A 325 -6.34 -5.65 -14.03
N PHE A 326 -6.69 -5.05 -15.16
CA PHE A 326 -7.02 -3.63 -15.28
C PHE A 326 -8.42 -3.44 -15.90
N PRO A 327 -9.01 -2.25 -15.77
CA PRO A 327 -10.28 -1.93 -16.39
C PRO A 327 -10.29 -2.20 -17.91
N GLY A 328 -11.43 -2.66 -18.41
CA GLY A 328 -11.58 -3.00 -19.84
C GLY A 328 -10.99 -4.36 -20.23
N GLY A 329 -10.75 -5.25 -19.26
CA GLY A 329 -10.28 -6.61 -19.50
C GLY A 329 -8.79 -6.72 -19.86
N LYS A 330 -8.03 -5.65 -19.70
CA LYS A 330 -6.59 -5.66 -19.94
C LYS A 330 -5.88 -6.40 -18.80
N THR A 331 -4.80 -7.13 -19.12
CA THR A 331 -4.03 -7.89 -18.14
C THR A 331 -2.54 -7.76 -18.45
N LEU A 332 -1.73 -7.53 -17.42
CA LEU A 332 -0.29 -7.78 -17.41
C LEU A 332 -0.03 -9.14 -16.78
N GLY A 333 0.96 -9.86 -17.30
CA GLY A 333 1.30 -11.20 -16.80
C GLY A 333 0.30 -12.27 -17.19
N ASN A 334 0.13 -13.31 -16.38
CA ASN A 334 -0.67 -14.48 -16.69
C ASN A 334 -2.18 -14.24 -16.53
N PRO A 335 -2.97 -14.18 -17.60
CA PRO A 335 -4.41 -13.97 -17.50
C PRO A 335 -5.17 -15.13 -16.84
N ALA A 336 -4.56 -16.33 -16.78
CA ALA A 336 -5.13 -17.48 -16.09
C ALA A 336 -4.84 -17.49 -14.58
N ASN A 337 -3.96 -16.60 -14.09
CA ASN A 337 -3.59 -16.48 -12.69
C ASN A 337 -3.64 -15.03 -12.20
N VAL A 338 -4.75 -14.32 -12.43
CA VAL A 338 -4.94 -12.95 -11.96
C VAL A 338 -5.12 -12.96 -10.44
N LYS A 339 -4.19 -12.28 -9.73
CA LYS A 339 -4.18 -12.18 -8.27
C LYS A 339 -4.19 -10.74 -7.76
N LEU A 340 -3.96 -9.77 -8.63
CA LEU A 340 -4.14 -8.34 -8.32
C LEU A 340 -5.09 -7.74 -9.36
N ARG A 341 -6.07 -6.95 -8.92
CA ARG A 341 -7.06 -6.31 -9.79
C ARG A 341 -7.21 -4.84 -9.43
N TYR A 342 -7.12 -3.96 -10.41
CA TYR A 342 -7.50 -2.56 -10.25
C TYR A 342 -8.99 -2.41 -10.60
N ASP A 343 -9.83 -2.26 -9.58
CA ASP A 343 -11.29 -2.11 -9.72
C ASP A 343 -11.74 -0.67 -9.42
N PRO A 344 -11.89 0.18 -10.43
CA PRO A 344 -12.34 1.56 -10.24
C PRO A 344 -13.84 1.71 -10.06
N SER A 345 -14.63 0.64 -10.03
CA SER A 345 -16.09 0.72 -10.03
C SER A 345 -16.64 1.50 -8.85
N PHE A 346 -16.07 1.33 -7.66
CA PHE A 346 -16.49 2.03 -6.45
C PHE A 346 -16.07 3.51 -6.46
N MET A 347 -14.88 3.82 -6.96
CA MET A 347 -14.45 5.20 -7.20
C MET A 347 -15.34 5.87 -8.25
N GLN A 348 -15.73 5.16 -9.31
CA GLN A 348 -16.66 5.68 -10.31
C GLN A 348 -18.04 5.98 -9.72
N LEU A 349 -18.58 5.09 -8.85
CA LEU A 349 -19.85 5.36 -8.15
C LEU A 349 -19.76 6.62 -7.28
N ALA A 350 -18.63 6.84 -6.61
CA ALA A 350 -18.36 8.05 -5.85
C ALA A 350 -18.33 9.29 -6.75
N ALA A 351 -17.60 9.22 -7.87
CA ALA A 351 -17.52 10.32 -8.85
C ALA A 351 -18.88 10.69 -9.47
N ASP A 352 -19.75 9.69 -9.67
CA ASP A 352 -21.09 9.86 -10.21
C ASP A 352 -22.12 10.30 -9.15
N GLY A 353 -21.75 10.39 -7.87
CA GLY A 353 -22.70 10.68 -6.76
C GLY A 353 -23.72 9.56 -6.51
N LYS A 354 -23.34 8.29 -6.81
CA LYS A 354 -24.23 7.11 -6.71
C LYS A 354 -23.90 6.17 -5.53
N LEU A 355 -23.12 6.63 -4.57
CA LEU A 355 -22.86 5.89 -3.32
C LEU A 355 -24.03 6.00 -2.35
#